data_e6b36ad4a34b3a5dd26ac9f2ca4fef98
#
_entry.id   e6b36ad4a34b3a5dd26ac9f2ca4fef98
#
_cell.length_a   1.000
_cell.length_b   1.000
_cell.length_c   1.000
_cell.angle_alpha   90.00
_cell.angle_beta   90.00
_cell.angle_gamma   90.00
#
_symmetry.space_group_name_H-M   'P 1'
#
loop_
_entity.id
_entity.type
_entity.pdbx_description
1 polymer ?
#
loop_
_entity_poly.entity_id
_entity_poly.type
_entity_poly.pdbx_seq_one_letter_code
_entity_poly.pdbx_strand_id
1 'polypeptide(L)'
;MTTGSWPADLGPVVCVVGARPNFMTMAPILRAFAEASPAIPTLLVHTGQHYDKDMSDRLFEDLRLPRPDINLEVGSGSHAVQTAEVMRRFEPVLDERKPSCVLVVGDVNSTLACSLVAVKKGIPTVHVEAGLRSYDRKMPEEINRLVTDSISDWFF
;
A
#
# COMPACT_ATOMS: atom_id res chain seq x y z
N MET A 1 1.68 -11.16 32.08
CA MET A 1 1.39 -10.69 30.71
C MET A 1 2.72 -10.50 30.02
N THR A 2 3.09 -11.39 29.12
CA THR A 2 4.34 -11.29 28.35
C THR A 2 4.19 -10.12 27.36
N THR A 3 4.91 -9.04 27.59
CA THR A 3 5.13 -7.98 26.59
C THR A 3 5.95 -8.59 25.46
N GLY A 4 5.29 -9.30 24.53
CA GLY A 4 5.95 -9.86 23.36
C GLY A 4 6.53 -8.72 22.52
N SER A 5 7.76 -8.85 22.07
CA SER A 5 8.27 -8.04 20.96
C SER A 5 7.73 -8.59 19.64
N TRP A 6 7.64 -7.75 18.62
CA TRP A 6 7.43 -8.24 17.25
C TRP A 6 8.50 -9.31 16.94
N PRO A 7 8.14 -10.47 16.37
CA PRO A 7 9.12 -11.52 16.08
C PRO A 7 10.26 -10.97 15.21
N ALA A 8 11.51 -11.18 15.66
CA ALA A 8 12.68 -10.61 15.00
C ALA A 8 12.95 -11.18 13.59
N ASP A 9 12.38 -12.33 13.31
CA ASP A 9 12.43 -13.04 12.02
C ASP A 9 11.36 -12.58 11.03
N LEU A 10 10.36 -11.79 11.50
CA LEU A 10 9.35 -11.19 10.65
C LEU A 10 9.76 -9.78 10.22
N GLY A 11 9.78 -9.57 8.92
CA GLY A 11 9.95 -8.23 8.35
C GLY A 11 8.79 -7.28 8.68
N PRO A 12 8.90 -5.99 8.35
CA PRO A 12 7.84 -5.01 8.59
C PRO A 12 6.60 -5.29 7.73
N VAL A 13 5.48 -4.67 8.11
CA VAL A 13 4.32 -4.54 7.23
C VAL A 13 4.59 -3.41 6.25
N VAL A 14 4.63 -3.71 4.95
CA VAL A 14 4.73 -2.69 3.90
C VAL A 14 3.35 -2.10 3.65
N CYS A 15 3.18 -0.81 3.95
CA CYS A 15 1.96 -0.06 3.75
C CYS A 15 2.09 0.80 2.49
N VAL A 16 1.23 0.59 1.50
CA VAL A 16 1.31 1.26 0.19
C VAL A 16 0.28 2.36 0.07
N VAL A 17 0.71 3.53 -0.38
CA VAL A 17 -0.14 4.66 -0.74
C VAL A 17 0.24 5.21 -2.11
N GLY A 18 -0.75 5.60 -2.91
CA GLY A 18 -0.53 6.08 -4.28
C GLY A 18 -1.27 7.37 -4.61
N ALA A 19 -2.44 7.57 -4.02
CA ALA A 19 -3.31 8.71 -4.26
C ALA A 19 -3.84 9.27 -2.93
N ARG A 20 -4.33 10.52 -2.96
CA ARG A 20 -4.81 11.21 -1.76
C ARG A 20 -5.79 10.41 -0.90
N PRO A 21 -6.82 9.73 -1.45
CA PRO A 21 -7.73 8.93 -0.63
C PRO A 21 -7.03 7.83 0.18
N ASN A 22 -5.99 7.21 -0.39
CA ASN A 22 -5.24 6.16 0.31
C ASN A 22 -4.58 6.66 1.59
N PHE A 23 -4.09 7.90 1.61
CA PHE A 23 -3.47 8.50 2.80
C PHE A 23 -4.47 8.65 3.95
N MET A 24 -5.71 9.03 3.64
CA MET A 24 -6.76 9.22 4.64
C MET A 24 -7.12 7.90 5.32
N THR A 25 -7.22 6.82 4.56
CA THR A 25 -7.50 5.49 5.10
C THR A 25 -6.28 4.88 5.79
N MET A 26 -5.07 5.13 5.26
CA MET A 26 -3.83 4.60 5.84
C MET A 26 -3.45 5.24 7.18
N ALA A 27 -3.76 6.52 7.39
CA ALA A 27 -3.36 7.26 8.59
C ALA A 27 -3.82 6.61 9.91
N PRO A 28 -5.10 6.24 10.11
CA PRO A 28 -5.53 5.57 11.32
C PRO A 28 -4.93 4.17 11.48
N ILE A 29 -4.65 3.46 10.38
CA ILE A 29 -4.03 2.13 10.41
C ILE A 29 -2.59 2.23 10.94
N LEU A 30 -1.79 3.15 10.43
CA LEU A 30 -0.41 3.35 10.88
C LEU A 30 -0.36 3.76 12.36
N ARG A 31 -1.29 4.61 12.82
CA ARG A 31 -1.41 4.95 14.24
C ARG A 31 -1.73 3.72 15.09
N ALA A 32 -2.72 2.93 14.69
CA ALA A 32 -3.08 1.71 15.41
C ALA A 32 -1.91 0.71 15.48
N PHE A 33 -1.12 0.60 14.42
CA PHE A 33 0.08 -0.25 14.42
C PHE A 33 1.15 0.26 15.37
N ALA A 34 1.36 1.58 15.43
CA ALA A 34 2.33 2.19 16.35
C ALA A 34 1.90 2.07 17.82
N GLU A 35 0.58 2.12 18.09
CA GLU A 35 0.00 2.03 19.44
C GLU A 35 -0.21 0.57 19.91
N ALA A 36 -0.07 -0.40 19.02
CA ALA A 36 -0.18 -1.82 19.37
C ALA A 36 0.88 -2.25 20.37
N SER A 37 0.60 -3.29 21.15
CA SER A 37 1.55 -3.82 22.14
C SER A 37 1.77 -5.33 21.91
N PRO A 38 2.91 -5.72 21.33
CA PRO A 38 4.01 -4.90 20.83
C PRO A 38 3.64 -4.04 19.61
N ALA A 39 4.33 -2.92 19.42
CA ALA A 39 4.18 -2.10 18.22
C ALA A 39 4.52 -2.93 16.97
N ILE A 40 3.72 -2.74 15.92
CA ILE A 40 3.90 -3.43 14.64
C ILE A 40 4.82 -2.59 13.75
N PRO A 41 6.00 -3.09 13.37
CA PRO A 41 6.90 -2.36 12.47
C PRO A 41 6.27 -2.15 11.10
N THR A 42 6.27 -0.92 10.62
CA THR A 42 5.71 -0.55 9.32
C THR A 42 6.77 0.08 8.43
N LEU A 43 6.60 -0.06 7.13
CA LEU A 43 7.35 0.62 6.09
C LEU A 43 6.35 1.30 5.15
N LEU A 44 6.27 2.63 5.18
CA LEU A 44 5.35 3.38 4.34
C LEU A 44 5.98 3.65 2.96
N VAL A 45 5.39 3.09 1.92
CA VAL A 45 5.81 3.26 0.53
C VAL A 45 4.80 4.14 -0.22
N HIS A 46 5.27 5.27 -0.71
CA HIS A 46 4.53 6.13 -1.63
C HIS A 46 4.92 5.80 -3.06
N THR A 47 3.95 5.45 -3.90
CA THR A 47 4.24 5.11 -5.30
C THR A 47 4.54 6.32 -6.18
N GLY A 48 4.08 7.51 -5.78
CA GLY A 48 4.25 8.74 -6.56
C GLY A 48 3.32 8.82 -7.76
N GLN A 49 2.19 8.09 -7.73
CA GLN A 49 1.22 8.06 -8.85
C GLN A 49 0.63 9.46 -9.14
N HIS A 50 0.40 10.25 -8.12
CA HIS A 50 -0.03 11.65 -8.21
C HIS A 50 0.90 12.47 -7.31
N TYR A 51 2.04 12.91 -7.85
CA TYR A 51 3.02 13.64 -7.09
C TYR A 51 2.95 15.13 -7.41
N ASP A 52 2.30 15.89 -6.54
CA ASP A 52 2.55 17.30 -6.32
C ASP A 52 3.22 17.43 -4.94
N LYS A 53 4.48 17.84 -4.94
CA LYS A 53 5.32 17.87 -3.74
C LYS A 53 4.73 18.75 -2.65
N ASP A 54 4.24 19.94 -3.02
CA ASP A 54 3.71 20.91 -2.07
C ASP A 54 2.37 20.46 -1.49
N MET A 55 1.57 19.74 -2.26
CA MET A 55 0.27 19.21 -1.82
C MET A 55 0.44 17.95 -0.96
N SER A 56 1.48 17.15 -1.24
CA SER A 56 1.80 15.97 -0.44
C SER A 56 2.31 16.35 0.94
N ASP A 57 3.22 17.30 1.06
CA ASP A 57 3.80 17.72 2.35
C ASP A 57 2.72 18.27 3.30
N ARG A 58 1.80 19.10 2.81
CA ARG A 58 0.66 19.60 3.60
C ARG A 58 -0.28 18.46 4.04
N LEU A 59 -0.53 17.49 3.16
CA LEU A 59 -1.39 16.35 3.47
C LEU A 59 -0.79 15.48 4.58
N PHE A 60 0.53 15.27 4.58
CA PHE A 60 1.22 14.55 5.66
C PHE A 60 1.10 15.26 7.00
N GLU A 61 1.24 16.59 7.01
CA GLU A 61 1.09 17.42 8.21
C GLU A 61 -0.35 17.38 8.75
N ASP A 62 -1.34 17.62 7.89
CA ASP A 62 -2.76 17.66 8.25
C ASP A 62 -3.27 16.31 8.79
N LEU A 63 -2.84 15.21 8.22
CA LEU A 63 -3.21 13.86 8.64
C LEU A 63 -2.32 13.30 9.76
N ARG A 64 -1.29 14.03 10.15
CA ARG A 64 -0.25 13.56 11.10
C ARG A 64 0.34 12.23 10.67
N LEU A 65 0.56 12.07 9.39
CA LEU A 65 1.20 10.90 8.81
C LEU A 65 2.73 11.03 8.92
N PRO A 66 3.44 9.94 9.18
CA PRO A 66 4.88 9.93 8.99
C PRO A 66 5.21 10.19 7.51
N ARG A 67 6.35 10.79 7.25
CA ARG A 67 6.84 10.87 5.87
C ARG A 67 7.06 9.46 5.34
N PRO A 68 6.79 9.23 4.03
CA PRO A 68 7.08 7.92 3.44
C PRO A 68 8.55 7.55 3.61
N ASP A 69 8.78 6.30 4.00
CA ASP A 69 10.12 5.74 4.08
C ASP A 69 10.73 5.59 2.70
N ILE A 70 9.88 5.30 1.70
CA ILE A 70 10.27 5.13 0.30
C ILE A 70 9.27 5.85 -0.59
N ASN A 71 9.78 6.60 -1.57
CA ASN A 71 9.01 7.16 -2.68
C ASN A 71 9.49 6.54 -4.00
N LEU A 72 8.57 5.89 -4.73
CA LEU A 72 8.89 5.26 -6.00
C LEU A 72 8.93 6.25 -7.17
N GLU A 73 8.41 7.47 -7.01
CA GLU A 73 8.46 8.55 -8.00
C GLU A 73 7.96 8.16 -9.39
N VAL A 74 6.87 7.39 -9.45
CA VAL A 74 6.36 6.85 -10.72
C VAL A 74 5.79 7.94 -11.64
N GLY A 75 5.11 8.93 -11.05
CA GLY A 75 4.50 10.02 -11.83
C GLY A 75 3.24 9.63 -12.59
N SER A 76 2.83 10.51 -13.51
CA SER A 76 1.63 10.32 -14.34
C SER A 76 1.95 9.52 -15.61
N GLY A 77 0.94 8.86 -16.16
CA GLY A 77 1.06 8.11 -17.40
C GLY A 77 -0.25 7.41 -17.76
N SER A 78 -0.28 6.65 -18.85
CA SER A 78 -1.41 5.76 -19.12
C SER A 78 -1.52 4.70 -18.01
N HIS A 79 -2.69 4.10 -17.86
CA HIS A 79 -2.88 3.03 -16.87
C HIS A 79 -1.84 1.90 -17.02
N ALA A 80 -1.53 1.52 -18.24
CA ALA A 80 -0.55 0.47 -18.51
C ALA A 80 0.87 0.88 -18.09
N VAL A 81 1.33 2.07 -18.50
CA VAL A 81 2.65 2.59 -18.17
C VAL A 81 2.78 2.78 -16.65
N GLN A 82 1.80 3.40 -16.03
CA GLN A 82 1.82 3.65 -14.59
C GLN A 82 1.83 2.35 -13.78
N THR A 83 0.97 1.39 -14.11
CA THR A 83 0.93 0.07 -13.46
C THR A 83 2.27 -0.66 -13.62
N ALA A 84 2.83 -0.67 -14.82
CA ALA A 84 4.12 -1.32 -15.10
C ALA A 84 5.27 -0.67 -14.32
N GLU A 85 5.33 0.67 -14.26
CA GLU A 85 6.38 1.38 -13.54
C GLU A 85 6.26 1.18 -12.01
N VAL A 86 5.05 1.15 -11.46
CA VAL A 86 4.85 0.81 -10.05
C VAL A 86 5.39 -0.60 -9.78
N MET A 87 5.00 -1.58 -10.58
CA MET A 87 5.48 -2.97 -10.42
C MET A 87 7.01 -3.04 -10.45
N ARG A 88 7.61 -2.44 -11.47
CA ARG A 88 9.06 -2.46 -11.70
C ARG A 88 9.87 -1.83 -10.56
N ARG A 89 9.36 -0.73 -9.98
CA ARG A 89 10.04 -0.02 -8.89
C ARG A 89 9.72 -0.58 -7.51
N PHE A 90 8.59 -1.25 -7.36
CA PHE A 90 8.19 -1.86 -6.09
C PHE A 90 8.88 -3.20 -5.83
N GLU A 91 9.14 -3.99 -6.86
CA GLU A 91 9.75 -5.31 -6.71
C GLU A 91 11.07 -5.30 -5.93
N PRO A 92 12.06 -4.41 -6.23
CA PRO A 92 13.30 -4.34 -5.46
C PRO A 92 13.09 -4.00 -3.98
N VAL A 93 12.06 -3.22 -3.66
CA VAL A 93 11.71 -2.89 -2.26
C VAL A 93 11.36 -4.16 -1.49
N LEU A 94 10.57 -5.05 -2.09
CA LEU A 94 10.20 -6.33 -1.45
C LEU A 94 11.40 -7.26 -1.29
N ASP A 95 12.31 -7.28 -2.27
CA ASP A 95 13.53 -8.09 -2.20
C ASP A 95 14.48 -7.63 -1.10
N GLU A 96 14.62 -6.32 -0.93
CA GLU A 96 15.49 -5.72 0.09
C GLU A 96 14.88 -5.83 1.49
N ARG A 97 13.59 -5.47 1.62
CA ARG A 97 12.95 -5.31 2.93
C ARG A 97 12.35 -6.59 3.49
N LYS A 98 12.09 -7.58 2.65
CA LYS A 98 11.52 -8.90 3.03
C LYS A 98 10.34 -8.77 4.01
N PRO A 99 9.27 -8.06 3.62
CA PRO A 99 8.17 -7.77 4.53
C PRO A 99 7.42 -9.04 4.93
N SER A 100 6.78 -8.98 6.09
CA SER A 100 5.85 -10.02 6.56
C SER A 100 4.55 -10.05 5.76
N CYS A 101 4.09 -8.88 5.31
CA CYS A 101 2.96 -8.74 4.39
C CYS A 101 2.98 -7.37 3.71
N VAL A 102 2.17 -7.23 2.66
CA VAL A 102 1.90 -5.97 1.97
C VAL A 102 0.45 -5.57 2.20
N LEU A 103 0.24 -4.35 2.70
CA LEU A 103 -1.08 -3.77 2.91
C LEU A 103 -1.32 -2.69 1.87
N VAL A 104 -2.39 -2.87 1.10
CA VAL A 104 -2.85 -1.94 0.07
C VAL A 104 -4.25 -1.42 0.41
N VAL A 105 -4.58 -0.23 -0.10
CA VAL A 105 -5.85 0.44 0.17
C VAL A 105 -6.53 0.86 -1.14
N GLY A 106 -7.84 0.66 -1.22
CA GLY A 106 -8.68 1.17 -2.30
C GLY A 106 -8.46 0.49 -3.65
N ASP A 107 -8.46 1.27 -4.73
CA ASP A 107 -8.65 0.76 -6.09
C ASP A 107 -7.79 1.43 -7.18
N VAL A 108 -6.77 2.18 -6.79
CA VAL A 108 -5.88 2.84 -7.75
C VAL A 108 -4.91 1.85 -8.40
N ASN A 109 -4.24 2.27 -9.48
CA ASN A 109 -3.26 1.41 -10.17
C ASN A 109 -2.17 0.88 -9.23
N SER A 110 -1.76 1.67 -8.24
CA SER A 110 -0.79 1.27 -7.22
C SER A 110 -1.28 0.11 -6.37
N THR A 111 -2.59 0.08 -6.04
CA THR A 111 -3.22 -1.01 -5.27
C THR A 111 -3.05 -2.33 -6.00
N LEU A 112 -3.46 -2.38 -7.27
CA LEU A 112 -3.33 -3.58 -8.10
C LEU A 112 -1.87 -3.96 -8.34
N ALA A 113 -1.04 -3.01 -8.75
CA ALA A 113 0.35 -3.27 -9.12
C ALA A 113 1.16 -3.85 -7.95
N CYS A 114 1.06 -3.26 -6.76
CA CYS A 114 1.78 -3.73 -5.58
C CYS A 114 1.27 -5.10 -5.10
N SER A 115 -0.04 -5.33 -5.16
CA SER A 115 -0.62 -6.64 -4.83
C SER A 115 -0.13 -7.74 -5.77
N LEU A 116 -0.10 -7.49 -7.08
CA LEU A 116 0.40 -8.45 -8.07
C LEU A 116 1.86 -8.83 -7.81
N VAL A 117 2.72 -7.85 -7.52
CA VAL A 117 4.14 -8.12 -7.23
C VAL A 117 4.27 -8.95 -5.94
N ALA A 118 3.56 -8.56 -4.88
CA ALA A 118 3.62 -9.24 -3.59
C ALA A 118 3.19 -10.72 -3.70
N VAL A 119 2.02 -10.96 -4.28
CA VAL A 119 1.46 -12.32 -4.43
C VAL A 119 2.37 -13.21 -5.28
N LYS A 120 2.93 -12.70 -6.39
CA LYS A 120 3.88 -13.47 -7.23
C LYS A 120 5.18 -13.79 -6.52
N LYS A 121 5.54 -13.05 -5.49
CA LYS A 121 6.70 -13.33 -4.61
C LYS A 121 6.33 -14.19 -3.40
N GLY A 122 5.07 -14.62 -3.28
CA GLY A 122 4.60 -15.42 -2.14
C GLY A 122 4.49 -14.62 -0.84
N ILE A 123 4.37 -13.28 -0.94
CA ILE A 123 4.21 -12.39 0.22
C ILE A 123 2.71 -12.18 0.44
N PRO A 124 2.19 -12.45 1.65
CA PRO A 124 0.79 -12.24 1.99
C PRO A 124 0.34 -10.80 1.73
N THR A 125 -0.88 -10.64 1.23
CA THR A 125 -1.44 -9.35 0.84
C THR A 125 -2.74 -9.06 1.58
N VAL A 126 -2.83 -7.85 2.13
CA VAL A 126 -4.00 -7.32 2.84
C VAL A 126 -4.62 -6.22 1.99
N HIS A 127 -5.91 -6.33 1.66
CA HIS A 127 -6.66 -5.31 0.94
C HIS A 127 -7.67 -4.62 1.86
N VAL A 128 -7.47 -3.33 2.10
CA VAL A 128 -8.38 -2.46 2.85
C VAL A 128 -9.28 -1.69 1.89
N GLU A 129 -10.53 -1.50 2.24
CA GLU A 129 -11.63 -1.07 1.37
C GLU A 129 -11.98 -2.13 0.31
N ALA A 130 -11.84 -3.38 0.67
CA ALA A 130 -12.16 -4.52 -0.18
C ALA A 130 -13.67 -4.72 -0.36
N GLY A 131 -14.06 -5.46 -1.39
CA GLY A 131 -15.45 -5.86 -1.62
C GLY A 131 -16.37 -4.80 -2.19
N LEU A 132 -15.92 -3.56 -2.34
CA LEU A 132 -16.71 -2.50 -2.99
C LEU A 132 -16.88 -2.80 -4.48
N ARG A 133 -18.06 -2.52 -5.05
CA ARG A 133 -18.38 -2.78 -6.46
C ARG A 133 -19.22 -1.65 -7.05
N SER A 134 -18.78 -1.14 -8.20
CA SER A 134 -19.58 -0.22 -9.02
C SER A 134 -20.43 -1.00 -10.04
N TYR A 135 -20.06 -2.25 -10.34
CA TYR A 135 -20.62 -3.08 -11.40
C TYR A 135 -20.46 -2.48 -12.80
N ASP A 136 -19.63 -1.46 -12.96
CA ASP A 136 -19.26 -0.87 -14.23
C ASP A 136 -17.82 -1.23 -14.60
N ARG A 137 -17.67 -2.28 -15.41
CA ARG A 137 -16.36 -2.75 -15.88
C ARG A 137 -15.66 -1.83 -16.88
N LYS A 138 -16.27 -0.70 -17.24
CA LYS A 138 -15.62 0.35 -18.02
C LYS A 138 -14.74 1.25 -17.14
N MET A 139 -14.96 1.22 -15.83
CA MET A 139 -14.13 1.92 -14.85
C MET A 139 -12.85 1.13 -14.60
N PRO A 140 -11.66 1.71 -14.84
CA PRO A 140 -10.38 1.06 -14.51
C PRO A 140 -10.27 0.65 -13.04
N GLU A 141 -10.83 1.46 -12.14
CA GLU A 141 -10.85 1.22 -10.70
C GLU A 141 -11.65 -0.05 -10.35
N GLU A 142 -12.75 -0.32 -11.05
CA GLU A 142 -13.51 -1.56 -10.84
C GLU A 142 -12.71 -2.79 -11.22
N ILE A 143 -11.93 -2.71 -12.29
CA ILE A 143 -11.01 -3.78 -12.69
C ILE A 143 -9.95 -3.98 -11.61
N ASN A 144 -9.36 -2.88 -11.10
CA ASN A 144 -8.37 -2.93 -10.04
C ASN A 144 -8.93 -3.61 -8.78
N ARG A 145 -10.15 -3.25 -8.34
CA ARG A 145 -10.83 -3.89 -7.18
C ARG A 145 -11.03 -5.37 -7.38
N LEU A 146 -11.63 -5.76 -8.51
CA LEU A 146 -11.94 -7.16 -8.81
C LEU A 146 -10.68 -8.03 -8.77
N VAL A 147 -9.60 -7.57 -9.39
CA VAL A 147 -8.36 -8.33 -9.44
C VAL A 147 -7.68 -8.35 -8.07
N THR A 148 -7.57 -7.20 -7.40
CA THR A 148 -6.94 -7.12 -6.07
C THR A 148 -7.66 -8.00 -5.07
N ASP A 149 -9.00 -7.95 -5.02
CA ASP A 149 -9.80 -8.84 -4.17
C ASP A 149 -9.56 -10.32 -4.48
N SER A 150 -9.43 -10.67 -5.77
CA SER A 150 -9.27 -12.09 -6.15
C SER A 150 -7.93 -12.69 -5.76
N ILE A 151 -6.92 -11.87 -5.50
CA ILE A 151 -5.55 -12.32 -5.22
C ILE A 151 -5.07 -12.02 -3.79
N SER A 152 -5.82 -11.23 -3.02
CA SER A 152 -5.45 -10.91 -1.64
C SER A 152 -5.80 -12.03 -0.67
N ASP A 153 -5.05 -12.13 0.43
CA ASP A 153 -5.23 -13.13 1.47
C ASP A 153 -6.23 -12.67 2.55
N TRP A 154 -6.23 -11.37 2.86
CA TRP A 154 -7.13 -10.77 3.85
C TRP A 154 -7.80 -9.50 3.32
N PHE A 155 -9.05 -9.30 3.78
CA PHE A 155 -9.95 -8.25 3.31
C PHE A 155 -10.55 -7.48 4.49
N PHE A 156 -10.60 -6.17 4.37
CA PHE A 156 -11.19 -5.27 5.36
C PHE A 156 -11.98 -4.15 4.71
#